data_bbb11c3f513de2bf24923950d381892e
#
_entry.id   bbb11c3f513de2bf24923950d381892e
#
_cell.length_a   1.000
_cell.length_b   1.000
_cell.length_c   1.000
_cell.angle_alpha   90.00
_cell.angle_beta   90.00
_cell.angle_gamma   90.00
#
_symmetry.space_group_name_H-M   'P 1'
#
loop_
_entity.id
_entity.type
_entity.pdbx_description
1 polymer ?
#
loop_
_entity_poly.entity_id
_entity_poly.type
_entity_poly.pdbx_seq_one_letter_code
_entity_poly.pdbx_strand_id
1 'polypeptide(L)'
;GTMLLLGFGSGLPFLLVGYTLSIWLREGGLELSTIGLLSYISMFYVFKFFWAPLIDRWNAPLLGGLGRRRGWLVLAILVLAFALLGMAVTGPERLASMACLAALVAFAGATQDTVVDAYRIEIAPTDAQAALAATYTLGYRFGYILSGAGALYIAAFASWRVAYFSMAAAMLLPLAATLLAREPDQIRSHARKSIHQAFIDPFSDFFRRHGMSLAVVLLVFVGLYKLPDQMLGVIAGPFYIDTGYSKAEIATVSKLYGVWIGIGGAFLGGISVAVLGLKRSLLLGGLGLALSNLLYLLMALHPGETWAFVAAISGDNGALGFAGVVLIAFLSGLTSREYTATQYALLVSLANLPGKFIGGVSGFLVEALGWGYSGFFVFSCLSIIPTLFLLAWLWRRIDPPAESSA
;
A
#
# COMPACT_ATOMS: atom_id res chain seq x y z
N GLY A 1 2.97 23.69 -4.94
CA GLY A 1 1.72 23.28 -5.61
C GLY A 1 1.84 21.99 -6.39
N THR A 2 2.77 21.90 -7.37
CA THR A 2 2.88 20.76 -8.30
C THR A 2 3.03 19.41 -7.59
N MET A 3 3.97 19.29 -6.64
CA MET A 3 4.18 18.03 -5.92
C MET A 3 2.98 17.56 -5.08
N LEU A 4 2.18 18.49 -4.55
CA LEU A 4 0.94 18.16 -3.85
C LEU A 4 -0.07 17.50 -4.80
N LEU A 5 -0.26 18.08 -5.99
CA LEU A 5 -1.22 17.56 -6.98
C LEU A 5 -0.74 16.27 -7.65
N LEU A 6 0.57 16.11 -7.84
CA LEU A 6 1.15 14.84 -8.30
C LEU A 6 0.99 13.74 -7.24
N GLY A 7 1.24 14.07 -5.96
CA GLY A 7 0.97 13.16 -4.85
C GLY A 7 -0.51 12.77 -4.76
N PHE A 8 -1.43 13.72 -4.92
CA PHE A 8 -2.86 13.47 -4.98
C PHE A 8 -3.21 12.47 -6.08
N GLY A 9 -2.67 12.68 -7.30
CA GLY A 9 -2.86 11.76 -8.42
C GLY A 9 -2.32 10.36 -8.17
N SER A 10 -1.21 10.22 -7.44
CA SER A 10 -0.64 8.93 -7.06
C SER A 10 -1.46 8.18 -6.00
N GLY A 11 -2.02 8.91 -5.03
CA GLY A 11 -2.83 8.30 -3.97
C GLY A 11 -4.22 7.86 -4.41
N LEU A 12 -4.77 8.46 -5.47
CA LEU A 12 -6.14 8.25 -5.90
C LEU A 12 -6.41 6.84 -6.46
N PRO A 13 -5.63 6.26 -7.38
CA PRO A 13 -5.96 4.99 -8.03
C PRO A 13 -5.83 3.77 -7.11
N PHE A 14 -5.01 3.85 -6.06
CA PHE A 14 -4.66 2.69 -5.25
C PHE A 14 -5.87 2.00 -4.61
N LEU A 15 -6.77 2.76 -3.98
CA LEU A 15 -7.99 2.20 -3.39
C LEU A 15 -9.03 1.84 -4.44
N LEU A 16 -9.07 2.55 -5.58
CA LEU A 16 -10.05 2.31 -6.63
C LEU A 16 -9.89 0.97 -7.35
N VAL A 17 -8.70 0.36 -7.28
CA VAL A 17 -8.44 -1.00 -7.81
C VAL A 17 -8.29 -2.05 -6.70
N GLY A 18 -8.37 -1.64 -5.44
CA GLY A 18 -8.29 -2.51 -4.28
C GLY A 18 -9.56 -2.47 -3.46
N TYR A 19 -9.49 -1.80 -2.32
CA TYR A 19 -10.56 -1.76 -1.32
C TYR A 19 -11.91 -1.22 -1.85
N THR A 20 -11.91 -0.09 -2.54
CA THR A 20 -13.14 0.52 -3.06
C THR A 20 -13.78 -0.37 -4.13
N LEU A 21 -12.95 -0.97 -5.00
CA LEU A 21 -13.43 -1.92 -6.00
C LEU A 21 -14.00 -3.17 -5.33
N SER A 22 -13.36 -3.72 -4.29
CA SER A 22 -13.84 -4.94 -3.62
C SER A 22 -15.25 -4.76 -3.04
N ILE A 23 -15.55 -3.57 -2.49
CA ILE A 23 -16.90 -3.23 -2.01
C ILE A 23 -17.90 -3.18 -3.17
N TRP A 24 -17.55 -2.50 -4.28
CA TRP A 24 -18.43 -2.44 -5.45
C TRP A 24 -18.73 -3.82 -6.03
N LEU A 25 -17.69 -4.67 -6.16
CA LEU A 25 -17.86 -6.03 -6.67
C LEU A 25 -18.71 -6.89 -5.72
N ARG A 26 -18.53 -6.75 -4.40
CA ARG A 26 -19.32 -7.48 -3.42
C ARG A 26 -20.80 -7.04 -3.41
N GLU A 27 -21.06 -5.75 -3.49
CA GLU A 27 -22.41 -5.21 -3.63
C GLU A 27 -23.06 -5.67 -4.96
N GLY A 28 -22.27 -5.88 -6.01
CA GLY A 28 -22.68 -6.49 -7.28
C GLY A 28 -22.90 -8.00 -7.22
N GLY A 29 -22.78 -8.64 -6.04
CA GLY A 29 -23.06 -10.06 -5.83
C GLY A 29 -21.92 -11.02 -6.17
N LEU A 30 -20.67 -10.51 -6.40
CA LEU A 30 -19.55 -11.38 -6.70
C LEU A 30 -19.08 -12.16 -5.47
N GLU A 31 -18.62 -13.38 -5.69
CA GLU A 31 -18.03 -14.24 -4.67
C GLU A 31 -16.71 -13.66 -4.13
N LEU A 32 -16.43 -13.89 -2.85
CA LEU A 32 -15.20 -13.40 -2.19
C LEU A 32 -13.94 -14.02 -2.79
N SER A 33 -14.01 -15.26 -3.24
CA SER A 33 -12.94 -15.95 -3.97
C SER A 33 -12.52 -15.19 -5.24
N THR A 34 -13.50 -14.76 -6.03
CA THR A 34 -13.27 -13.95 -7.23
C THR A 34 -12.70 -12.57 -6.89
N ILE A 35 -13.23 -11.90 -5.85
CA ILE A 35 -12.72 -10.62 -5.36
C ILE A 35 -11.27 -10.77 -4.87
N GLY A 36 -10.99 -11.85 -4.15
CA GLY A 36 -9.65 -12.19 -3.71
C GLY A 36 -8.66 -12.32 -4.87
N LEU A 37 -9.02 -13.08 -5.90
CA LEU A 37 -8.17 -13.21 -7.10
C LEU A 37 -7.95 -11.89 -7.82
N LEU A 38 -8.97 -11.04 -7.92
CA LEU A 38 -8.83 -9.71 -8.53
C LEU A 38 -7.90 -8.79 -7.72
N SER A 39 -7.71 -9.01 -6.43
CA SER A 39 -6.76 -8.24 -5.62
C SER A 39 -5.31 -8.36 -6.09
N TYR A 40 -4.96 -9.45 -6.83
CA TYR A 40 -3.64 -9.60 -7.46
C TYR A 40 -3.31 -8.51 -8.47
N ILE A 41 -4.30 -7.80 -9.00
CA ILE A 41 -4.09 -6.60 -9.83
C ILE A 41 -3.20 -5.58 -9.11
N SER A 42 -3.30 -5.48 -7.79
CA SER A 42 -2.43 -4.60 -6.99
C SER A 42 -0.95 -4.97 -7.00
N MET A 43 -0.58 -6.17 -7.52
CA MET A 43 0.82 -6.56 -7.69
C MET A 43 1.58 -5.71 -8.71
N PHE A 44 0.89 -5.04 -9.64
CA PHE A 44 1.55 -4.07 -10.52
C PHE A 44 2.34 -3.03 -9.71
N TYR A 45 1.85 -2.60 -8.55
CA TYR A 45 2.58 -1.66 -7.68
C TYR A 45 3.85 -2.28 -7.05
N VAL A 46 3.89 -3.60 -6.86
CA VAL A 46 5.08 -4.30 -6.35
C VAL A 46 6.10 -4.51 -7.47
N PHE A 47 5.64 -4.87 -8.66
CA PHE A 47 6.49 -5.23 -9.80
C PHE A 47 6.86 -4.05 -10.71
N LYS A 48 6.52 -2.81 -10.33
CA LYS A 48 6.82 -1.61 -11.13
C LYS A 48 8.30 -1.46 -11.51
N PHE A 49 9.21 -2.06 -10.76
CA PHE A 49 10.64 -2.06 -11.04
C PHE A 49 11.02 -2.77 -12.36
N PHE A 50 10.20 -3.68 -12.88
CA PHE A 50 10.47 -4.36 -14.14
C PHE A 50 10.44 -3.42 -15.34
N TRP A 51 9.57 -2.42 -15.35
CA TRP A 51 9.46 -1.47 -16.47
C TRP A 51 10.01 -0.08 -16.16
N ALA A 52 10.40 0.20 -14.93
CA ALA A 52 11.06 1.46 -14.58
C ALA A 52 12.27 1.78 -15.46
N PRO A 53 13.17 0.84 -15.83
CA PRO A 53 14.27 1.10 -16.75
C PRO A 53 13.84 1.56 -18.15
N LEU A 54 12.65 1.15 -18.62
CA LEU A 54 12.12 1.58 -19.92
C LEU A 54 11.73 3.07 -19.86
N ILE A 55 11.07 3.47 -18.77
CA ILE A 55 10.67 4.86 -18.49
C ILE A 55 11.90 5.77 -18.37
N ASP A 56 13.00 5.25 -17.82
CA ASP A 56 14.24 6.02 -17.68
C ASP A 56 15.00 6.20 -18.98
N ARG A 57 14.85 5.28 -19.92
CA ARG A 57 15.60 5.27 -21.17
C ARG A 57 14.88 5.93 -22.34
N TRP A 58 13.57 5.78 -22.42
CA TRP A 58 12.77 6.17 -23.56
C TRP A 58 11.80 7.30 -23.24
N ASN A 59 11.55 8.14 -24.22
CA ASN A 59 10.47 9.10 -24.16
C ASN A 59 9.11 8.40 -24.28
N ALA A 60 8.08 9.00 -23.69
CA ALA A 60 6.74 8.48 -23.84
C ALA A 60 6.30 8.46 -25.31
N PRO A 61 5.66 7.37 -25.76
CA PRO A 61 5.12 7.31 -27.13
C PRO A 61 4.20 8.50 -27.40
N LEU A 62 4.32 9.10 -28.57
CA LEU A 62 3.54 10.25 -29.06
C LEU A 62 3.71 11.56 -28.26
N LEU A 63 4.21 11.53 -27.03
CA LEU A 63 4.29 12.67 -26.10
C LEU A 63 5.74 13.10 -25.82
N GLY A 64 6.71 12.61 -26.58
CA GLY A 64 8.14 12.93 -26.39
C GLY A 64 8.46 14.42 -26.47
N GLY A 65 7.67 15.20 -27.21
CA GLY A 65 7.81 16.67 -27.30
C GLY A 65 7.52 17.42 -25.98
N LEU A 66 6.84 16.80 -25.02
CA LEU A 66 6.62 17.38 -23.70
C LEU A 66 7.81 17.20 -22.74
N GLY A 67 8.83 16.48 -23.14
CA GLY A 67 9.91 16.03 -22.29
C GLY A 67 9.71 14.58 -21.81
N ARG A 68 10.77 13.99 -21.21
CA ARG A 68 10.74 12.59 -20.81
C ARG A 68 9.79 12.35 -19.64
N ARG A 69 9.95 13.10 -18.54
CA ARG A 69 9.14 12.90 -17.32
C ARG A 69 7.70 13.35 -17.50
N ARG A 70 7.51 14.55 -18.05
CA ARG A 70 6.17 15.08 -18.30
C ARG A 70 5.41 14.24 -19.32
N GLY A 71 6.05 13.79 -20.38
CA GLY A 71 5.42 12.93 -21.39
C GLY A 71 4.89 11.61 -20.78
N TRP A 72 5.70 10.93 -19.94
CA TRP A 72 5.27 9.72 -19.24
C TRP A 72 4.16 9.99 -18.22
N LEU A 73 4.23 11.11 -17.48
CA LEU A 73 3.16 11.50 -16.54
C LEU A 73 1.84 11.74 -17.25
N VAL A 74 1.84 12.53 -18.31
CA VAL A 74 0.63 12.80 -19.11
C VAL A 74 0.04 11.50 -19.66
N LEU A 75 0.87 10.63 -20.25
CA LEU A 75 0.42 9.34 -20.77
C LEU A 75 -0.22 8.48 -19.67
N ALA A 76 0.46 8.31 -18.55
CA ALA A 76 -0.03 7.50 -17.44
C ALA A 76 -1.35 8.05 -16.87
N ILE A 77 -1.44 9.36 -16.65
CA ILE A 77 -2.66 10.02 -16.13
C ILE A 77 -3.83 9.87 -17.10
N LEU A 78 -3.60 10.04 -18.41
CA LEU A 78 -4.65 9.87 -19.41
C LEU A 78 -5.14 8.43 -19.48
N VAL A 79 -4.22 7.46 -19.54
CA VAL A 79 -4.57 6.03 -19.53
C VAL A 79 -5.37 5.68 -18.28
N LEU A 80 -4.95 6.18 -17.12
CA LEU A 80 -5.62 5.98 -15.85
C LEU A 80 -7.03 6.58 -15.86
N ALA A 81 -7.19 7.84 -16.29
CA ALA A 81 -8.48 8.50 -16.37
C ALA A 81 -9.44 7.77 -17.33
N PHE A 82 -8.98 7.38 -18.52
CA PHE A 82 -9.79 6.61 -19.47
C PHE A 82 -10.16 5.23 -18.95
N ALA A 83 -9.27 4.54 -18.25
CA ALA A 83 -9.57 3.25 -17.65
C ALA A 83 -10.60 3.36 -16.52
N LEU A 84 -10.52 4.40 -15.67
CA LEU A 84 -11.55 4.70 -14.66
C LEU A 84 -12.91 5.02 -15.28
N LEU A 85 -12.95 5.79 -16.37
CA LEU A 85 -14.17 6.03 -17.14
C LEU A 85 -14.74 4.72 -17.70
N GLY A 86 -13.87 3.86 -18.24
CA GLY A 86 -14.24 2.53 -18.70
C GLY A 86 -14.87 1.69 -17.59
N MET A 87 -14.26 1.66 -16.39
CA MET A 87 -14.81 0.95 -15.23
C MET A 87 -16.20 1.50 -14.85
N ALA A 88 -16.38 2.82 -14.84
CA ALA A 88 -17.65 3.46 -14.53
C ALA A 88 -18.80 3.03 -15.48
N VAL A 89 -18.47 2.81 -16.76
CA VAL A 89 -19.47 2.41 -17.78
C VAL A 89 -19.69 0.90 -17.78
N THR A 90 -18.65 0.11 -17.54
CA THR A 90 -18.67 -1.36 -17.65
C THR A 90 -19.49 -2.02 -16.53
N GLY A 91 -19.27 -1.59 -15.28
CA GLY A 91 -19.89 -2.20 -14.13
C GLY A 91 -19.40 -3.62 -13.80
N PRO A 92 -19.80 -4.19 -12.65
CA PRO A 92 -19.39 -5.53 -12.20
C PRO A 92 -19.99 -6.66 -13.03
N GLU A 93 -21.06 -6.42 -13.80
CA GLU A 93 -21.74 -7.41 -14.64
C GLU A 93 -20.84 -7.97 -15.76
N ARG A 94 -19.84 -7.18 -16.18
CA ARG A 94 -18.85 -7.57 -17.21
C ARG A 94 -17.48 -7.78 -16.57
N LEU A 95 -17.37 -8.81 -15.75
CA LEU A 95 -16.20 -9.07 -14.90
C LEU A 95 -14.87 -9.05 -15.65
N ALA A 96 -14.77 -9.71 -16.80
CA ALA A 96 -13.53 -9.77 -17.58
C ALA A 96 -13.07 -8.35 -18.04
N SER A 97 -14.01 -7.56 -18.56
CA SER A 97 -13.71 -6.17 -18.95
C SER A 97 -13.35 -5.29 -17.77
N MET A 98 -14.06 -5.45 -16.63
CA MET A 98 -13.77 -4.75 -15.39
C MET A 98 -12.36 -5.10 -14.88
N ALA A 99 -11.99 -6.38 -14.89
CA ALA A 99 -10.66 -6.83 -14.48
C ALA A 99 -9.54 -6.26 -15.37
N CYS A 100 -9.74 -6.27 -16.70
CA CYS A 100 -8.78 -5.67 -17.62
C CYS A 100 -8.61 -4.17 -17.40
N LEU A 101 -9.71 -3.44 -17.20
CA LEU A 101 -9.67 -2.00 -16.91
C LEU A 101 -9.02 -1.70 -15.56
N ALA A 102 -9.33 -2.48 -14.53
CA ALA A 102 -8.69 -2.36 -13.22
C ALA A 102 -7.19 -2.66 -13.28
N ALA A 103 -6.77 -3.67 -14.05
CA ALA A 103 -5.36 -3.96 -14.31
C ALA A 103 -4.67 -2.78 -15.02
N LEU A 104 -5.34 -2.17 -15.98
CA LEU A 104 -4.83 -0.99 -16.69
C LEU A 104 -4.71 0.22 -15.74
N VAL A 105 -5.68 0.45 -14.84
CA VAL A 105 -5.59 1.48 -13.79
C VAL A 105 -4.40 1.21 -12.87
N ALA A 106 -4.21 -0.03 -12.41
CA ALA A 106 -3.11 -0.38 -11.53
C ALA A 106 -1.74 -0.23 -12.21
N PHE A 107 -1.62 -0.67 -13.47
CA PHE A 107 -0.41 -0.50 -14.26
C PHE A 107 -0.07 0.98 -14.51
N ALA A 108 -1.06 1.77 -14.93
CA ALA A 108 -0.89 3.19 -15.17
C ALA A 108 -0.58 3.96 -13.87
N GLY A 109 -1.26 3.61 -12.76
CA GLY A 109 -0.99 4.18 -11.43
C GLY A 109 0.41 3.86 -10.92
N ALA A 110 0.86 2.60 -11.04
CA ALA A 110 2.21 2.19 -10.68
C ALA A 110 3.28 2.87 -11.55
N THR A 111 2.97 3.09 -12.84
CA THR A 111 3.81 3.85 -13.78
C THR A 111 3.88 5.31 -13.37
N GLN A 112 2.74 5.94 -13.08
CA GLN A 112 2.67 7.32 -12.59
C GLN A 112 3.52 7.50 -11.33
N ASP A 113 3.37 6.62 -10.33
CA ASP A 113 4.16 6.63 -9.09
C ASP A 113 5.67 6.61 -9.38
N THR A 114 6.11 5.71 -10.25
CA THR A 114 7.52 5.58 -10.63
C THR A 114 8.06 6.87 -11.25
N VAL A 115 7.27 7.49 -12.13
CA VAL A 115 7.68 8.74 -12.81
C VAL A 115 7.66 9.92 -11.86
N VAL A 116 6.67 10.02 -10.94
CA VAL A 116 6.59 11.09 -9.94
C VAL A 116 7.79 11.02 -8.98
N ASP A 117 8.17 9.81 -8.54
CA ASP A 117 9.34 9.64 -7.68
C ASP A 117 10.62 10.11 -8.38
N ALA A 118 10.82 9.74 -9.64
CA ALA A 118 11.96 10.20 -10.44
C ALA A 118 11.91 11.72 -10.70
N TYR A 119 10.74 12.26 -11.05
CA TYR A 119 10.52 13.69 -11.25
C TYR A 119 10.89 14.49 -9.99
N ARG A 120 10.42 14.03 -8.80
CA ARG A 120 10.72 14.67 -7.51
C ARG A 120 12.21 14.76 -7.25
N ILE A 121 12.96 13.70 -7.53
CA ILE A 121 14.40 13.63 -7.31
C ILE A 121 15.13 14.55 -8.29
N GLU A 122 14.70 14.61 -9.55
CA GLU A 122 15.38 15.34 -10.62
C GLU A 122 15.07 16.84 -10.63
N ILE A 123 13.91 17.29 -10.07
CA ILE A 123 13.45 18.67 -10.21
C ILE A 123 14.10 19.64 -9.21
N ALA A 124 14.69 19.15 -8.14
CA ALA A 124 15.22 20.02 -7.07
C ALA A 124 16.46 19.43 -6.38
N PRO A 125 17.31 20.32 -5.81
CA PRO A 125 18.52 19.91 -5.10
C PRO A 125 18.19 19.15 -3.80
N THR A 126 19.23 18.52 -3.22
CA THR A 126 19.10 17.58 -2.09
C THR A 126 18.47 18.19 -0.83
N ASP A 127 18.73 19.46 -0.56
CA ASP A 127 18.19 20.21 0.58
C ASP A 127 16.67 20.41 0.51
N ALA A 128 16.10 20.49 -0.69
CA ALA A 128 14.66 20.62 -0.91
C ALA A 128 13.89 19.28 -0.92
N GLN A 129 14.60 18.13 -0.99
CA GLN A 129 13.96 16.82 -1.16
C GLN A 129 13.03 16.45 -0.01
N ALA A 130 13.38 16.78 1.24
CA ALA A 130 12.53 16.50 2.39
C ALA A 130 11.17 17.26 2.31
N ALA A 131 11.19 18.54 1.93
CA ALA A 131 9.99 19.35 1.78
C ALA A 131 9.11 18.85 0.60
N LEU A 132 9.73 18.44 -0.51
CA LEU A 132 9.03 17.88 -1.65
C LEU A 132 8.39 16.53 -1.31
N ALA A 133 9.10 15.67 -0.58
CA ALA A 133 8.57 14.39 -0.12
C ALA A 133 7.39 14.57 0.84
N ALA A 134 7.48 15.51 1.80
CA ALA A 134 6.39 15.83 2.71
C ALA A 134 5.16 16.35 1.95
N THR A 135 5.37 17.24 0.99
CA THR A 135 4.29 17.81 0.16
C THR A 135 3.63 16.74 -0.71
N TYR A 136 4.42 15.84 -1.31
CA TYR A 136 3.94 14.67 -2.06
C TYR A 136 3.09 13.76 -1.15
N THR A 137 3.60 13.43 0.03
CA THR A 137 2.90 12.54 0.98
C THR A 137 1.57 13.15 1.44
N LEU A 138 1.52 14.45 1.67
CA LEU A 138 0.28 15.15 2.01
C LEU A 138 -0.73 15.05 0.86
N GLY A 139 -0.30 15.30 -0.37
CA GLY A 139 -1.14 15.14 -1.56
C GLY A 139 -1.64 13.70 -1.70
N TYR A 140 -0.77 12.72 -1.53
CA TYR A 140 -1.11 11.29 -1.58
C TYR A 140 -2.23 10.95 -0.57
N ARG A 141 -2.16 11.47 0.65
CA ARG A 141 -3.19 11.25 1.66
C ARG A 141 -4.54 11.84 1.25
N PHE A 142 -4.57 13.02 0.62
CA PHE A 142 -5.81 13.58 0.08
C PHE A 142 -6.41 12.72 -1.04
N GLY A 143 -5.60 12.24 -1.98
CA GLY A 143 -6.03 11.31 -3.02
C GLY A 143 -6.57 9.99 -2.44
N TYR A 144 -5.87 9.45 -1.45
CA TYR A 144 -6.27 8.23 -0.74
C TYR A 144 -7.61 8.39 0.00
N ILE A 145 -7.84 9.51 0.70
CA ILE A 145 -9.11 9.80 1.37
C ILE A 145 -10.23 9.98 0.35
N LEU A 146 -9.99 10.70 -0.73
CA LEU A 146 -10.99 10.92 -1.78
C LEU A 146 -11.40 9.60 -2.45
N SER A 147 -10.44 8.74 -2.80
CA SER A 147 -10.71 7.45 -3.45
C SER A 147 -11.31 6.40 -2.50
N GLY A 148 -11.10 6.54 -1.20
CA GLY A 148 -11.74 5.71 -0.17
C GLY A 148 -13.08 6.31 0.27
N ALA A 149 -13.04 7.29 1.17
CA ALA A 149 -14.25 7.89 1.74
C ALA A 149 -15.09 8.63 0.69
N GLY A 150 -14.46 9.48 -0.13
CA GLY A 150 -15.19 10.26 -1.13
C GLY A 150 -15.93 9.40 -2.14
N ALA A 151 -15.26 8.37 -2.68
CA ALA A 151 -15.89 7.45 -3.63
C ALA A 151 -17.07 6.69 -3.00
N LEU A 152 -16.93 6.24 -1.74
CA LEU A 152 -18.00 5.56 -1.01
C LEU A 152 -19.19 6.48 -0.73
N TYR A 153 -18.95 7.73 -0.32
CA TYR A 153 -20.02 8.71 -0.14
C TYR A 153 -20.76 8.98 -1.45
N ILE A 154 -20.04 9.22 -2.54
CA ILE A 154 -20.66 9.44 -3.85
C ILE A 154 -21.46 8.20 -4.27
N ALA A 155 -20.91 6.99 -4.06
CA ALA A 155 -21.62 5.74 -4.36
C ALA A 155 -22.85 5.53 -3.48
N ALA A 156 -22.82 6.00 -2.22
CA ALA A 156 -23.95 5.90 -1.29
C ALA A 156 -25.13 6.82 -1.68
N PHE A 157 -24.82 8.08 -2.05
CA PHE A 157 -25.84 9.10 -2.30
C PHE A 157 -26.21 9.26 -3.77
N ALA A 158 -25.42 8.72 -4.69
CA ALA A 158 -25.69 8.76 -6.13
C ALA A 158 -25.56 7.36 -6.75
N SER A 159 -24.37 6.95 -7.18
CA SER A 159 -24.12 5.62 -7.71
C SER A 159 -22.62 5.35 -7.84
N TRP A 160 -22.23 4.09 -8.00
CA TRP A 160 -20.87 3.69 -8.32
C TRP A 160 -20.35 4.28 -9.64
N ARG A 161 -21.24 4.36 -10.66
CA ARG A 161 -20.93 5.01 -11.93
C ARG A 161 -20.50 6.46 -11.72
N VAL A 162 -21.28 7.24 -10.95
CA VAL A 162 -20.97 8.65 -10.66
C VAL A 162 -19.69 8.74 -9.83
N ALA A 163 -19.46 7.82 -8.88
CA ALA A 163 -18.24 7.78 -8.07
C ALA A 163 -16.98 7.65 -8.96
N TYR A 164 -16.96 6.65 -9.84
CA TYR A 164 -15.80 6.44 -10.72
C TYR A 164 -15.65 7.53 -11.78
N PHE A 165 -16.74 8.11 -12.31
CA PHE A 165 -16.66 9.31 -13.15
C PHE A 165 -16.03 10.49 -12.41
N SER A 166 -16.43 10.72 -11.16
CA SER A 166 -15.85 11.79 -10.33
C SER A 166 -14.37 11.57 -10.06
N MET A 167 -13.95 10.31 -9.82
CA MET A 167 -12.53 9.96 -9.64
C MET A 167 -11.73 10.17 -10.93
N ALA A 168 -12.30 9.81 -12.08
CA ALA A 168 -11.67 10.08 -13.38
C ALA A 168 -11.52 11.59 -13.63
N ALA A 169 -12.55 12.38 -13.32
CA ALA A 169 -12.51 13.84 -13.41
C ALA A 169 -11.46 14.44 -12.45
N ALA A 170 -11.30 13.89 -11.25
CA ALA A 170 -10.29 14.33 -10.31
C ALA A 170 -8.85 14.17 -10.84
N MET A 171 -8.61 13.25 -11.80
CA MET A 171 -7.32 13.11 -12.49
C MET A 171 -6.96 14.30 -13.38
N LEU A 172 -7.91 15.18 -13.68
CA LEU A 172 -7.61 16.45 -14.38
C LEU A 172 -6.71 17.37 -13.54
N LEU A 173 -6.74 17.27 -12.20
CA LEU A 173 -5.89 18.07 -11.32
C LEU A 173 -4.39 17.73 -11.48
N PRO A 174 -3.95 16.46 -11.35
CA PRO A 174 -2.55 16.10 -11.60
C PRO A 174 -2.19 16.25 -13.08
N LEU A 175 -3.12 16.09 -14.02
CA LEU A 175 -2.88 16.38 -15.44
C LEU A 175 -2.52 17.84 -15.67
N ALA A 176 -3.34 18.76 -15.16
CA ALA A 176 -3.08 20.20 -15.25
C ALA A 176 -1.75 20.56 -14.57
N ALA A 177 -1.49 20.01 -13.38
CA ALA A 177 -0.22 20.21 -12.68
C ALA A 177 0.99 19.73 -13.52
N THR A 178 0.87 18.61 -14.21
CA THR A 178 1.93 18.06 -15.08
C THR A 178 2.16 18.94 -16.31
N LEU A 179 1.09 19.43 -16.92
CA LEU A 179 1.19 20.32 -18.10
C LEU A 179 1.83 21.67 -17.77
N LEU A 180 1.58 22.19 -16.57
CA LEU A 180 2.16 23.43 -16.07
C LEU A 180 3.55 23.26 -15.43
N ALA A 181 3.95 22.03 -15.13
CA ALA A 181 5.23 21.72 -14.51
C ALA A 181 6.40 21.99 -15.48
N ARG A 182 7.57 22.29 -14.91
CA ARG A 182 8.82 22.33 -15.69
C ARG A 182 9.34 20.91 -15.88
N GLU A 183 9.83 20.61 -17.08
CA GLU A 183 10.60 19.38 -17.29
C GLU A 183 11.94 19.49 -16.55
N PRO A 184 12.35 18.49 -15.77
CA PRO A 184 13.67 18.49 -15.14
C PRO A 184 14.78 18.54 -16.19
N ASP A 185 15.86 19.24 -15.89
CA ASP A 185 17.04 19.21 -16.72
C ASP A 185 17.56 17.78 -16.81
N GLN A 186 17.88 17.32 -18.03
CA GLN A 186 18.38 15.97 -18.21
C GLN A 186 19.75 15.83 -17.54
N ILE A 187 19.79 15.30 -16.33
CA ILE A 187 21.04 14.89 -15.70
C ILE A 187 21.60 13.76 -16.57
N ARG A 188 22.60 14.06 -17.38
CA ARG A 188 23.39 13.04 -18.06
C ARG A 188 24.06 12.21 -16.98
N SER A 189 23.42 11.12 -16.60
CA SER A 189 23.95 10.18 -15.60
C SER A 189 25.34 9.73 -16.04
N HIS A 190 26.36 10.21 -15.33
CA HIS A 190 27.70 9.67 -15.43
C HIS A 190 27.67 8.23 -14.93
N ALA A 191 28.15 7.32 -15.77
CA ALA A 191 28.26 5.88 -15.54
C ALA A 191 26.94 5.20 -15.11
N ARG A 192 26.17 4.75 -16.11
CA ARG A 192 25.08 3.79 -15.90
C ARG A 192 25.67 2.52 -15.25
N LYS A 193 25.52 2.38 -13.93
CA LYS A 193 25.72 1.06 -13.30
C LYS A 193 24.88 0.06 -14.10
N SER A 194 25.43 -1.10 -14.40
CA SER A 194 24.68 -2.18 -15.03
C SER A 194 23.42 -2.43 -14.21
N ILE A 195 22.29 -2.78 -14.86
CA ILE A 195 21.08 -3.21 -14.16
C ILE A 195 21.41 -4.31 -13.14
N HIS A 196 22.27 -5.23 -13.53
CA HIS A 196 22.82 -6.28 -12.67
C HIS A 196 23.46 -5.72 -11.38
N GLN A 197 24.33 -4.72 -11.48
CA GLN A 197 24.98 -4.11 -10.32
C GLN A 197 23.99 -3.34 -9.44
N ALA A 198 23.00 -2.67 -10.02
CA ALA A 198 22.01 -1.91 -9.27
C ALA A 198 21.09 -2.79 -8.40
N PHE A 199 20.85 -4.04 -8.81
CA PHE A 199 19.99 -4.97 -8.09
C PHE A 199 20.76 -6.01 -7.27
N ILE A 200 21.85 -6.57 -7.80
CA ILE A 200 22.56 -7.68 -7.17
C ILE A 200 23.47 -7.21 -6.05
N ASP A 201 24.16 -6.08 -6.23
CA ASP A 201 25.11 -5.58 -5.21
C ASP A 201 24.43 -5.30 -3.86
N PRO A 202 23.24 -4.65 -3.77
CA PRO A 202 22.54 -4.44 -2.51
C PRO A 202 22.13 -5.75 -1.82
N PHE A 203 21.71 -6.77 -2.59
CA PHE A 203 21.41 -8.09 -2.04
C PHE A 203 22.67 -8.79 -1.54
N SER A 204 23.72 -8.82 -2.37
CA SER A 204 24.99 -9.43 -2.02
C SER A 204 25.58 -8.79 -0.76
N ASP A 205 25.52 -7.46 -0.63
CA ASP A 205 25.95 -6.74 0.56
C ASP A 205 25.13 -7.13 1.81
N PHE A 206 23.81 -7.23 1.69
CA PHE A 206 22.93 -7.64 2.78
C PHE A 206 23.27 -9.05 3.29
N PHE A 207 23.42 -10.02 2.38
CA PHE A 207 23.80 -11.39 2.74
C PHE A 207 25.23 -11.49 3.30
N ARG A 208 26.16 -10.71 2.78
CA ARG A 208 27.54 -10.67 3.27
C ARG A 208 27.63 -10.11 4.70
N ARG A 209 26.85 -9.04 5.02
CA ARG A 209 26.86 -8.43 6.35
C ARG A 209 26.22 -9.29 7.43
N HIS A 210 25.14 -9.97 7.10
CA HIS A 210 24.38 -10.75 8.10
C HIS A 210 24.72 -12.25 8.07
N GLY A 211 25.37 -12.75 7.01
CA GLY A 211 25.51 -14.17 6.74
C GLY A 211 24.20 -14.80 6.24
N MET A 212 24.32 -15.91 5.49
CA MET A 212 23.16 -16.53 4.81
C MET A 212 22.01 -16.87 5.76
N SER A 213 22.31 -17.54 6.89
CA SER A 213 21.27 -18.01 7.82
C SER A 213 20.48 -16.86 8.46
N LEU A 214 21.18 -15.85 9.01
CA LEU A 214 20.52 -14.72 9.66
C LEU A 214 19.79 -13.85 8.63
N ALA A 215 20.38 -13.61 7.45
CA ALA A 215 19.76 -12.86 6.37
C ALA A 215 18.42 -13.48 5.95
N VAL A 216 18.38 -14.80 5.72
CA VAL A 216 17.12 -15.50 5.36
C VAL A 216 16.08 -15.37 6.46
N VAL A 217 16.45 -15.56 7.72
CA VAL A 217 15.51 -15.43 8.85
C VAL A 217 14.97 -14.00 8.97
N LEU A 218 15.82 -12.98 8.79
CA LEU A 218 15.39 -11.57 8.76
C LEU A 218 14.39 -11.30 7.63
N LEU A 219 14.65 -11.80 6.42
CA LEU A 219 13.77 -11.63 5.27
C LEU A 219 12.42 -12.33 5.48
N VAL A 220 12.42 -13.54 6.01
CA VAL A 220 11.19 -14.28 6.34
C VAL A 220 10.42 -13.58 7.45
N PHE A 221 11.09 -13.12 8.50
CA PHE A 221 10.47 -12.34 9.58
C PHE A 221 9.79 -11.07 9.06
N VAL A 222 10.50 -10.30 8.24
CA VAL A 222 9.97 -9.07 7.61
C VAL A 222 8.74 -9.38 6.75
N GLY A 223 8.78 -10.44 5.96
CA GLY A 223 7.67 -10.87 5.10
C GLY A 223 6.43 -11.31 5.89
N LEU A 224 6.61 -11.94 7.05
CA LEU A 224 5.50 -12.47 7.85
C LEU A 224 4.96 -11.48 8.89
N TYR A 225 5.71 -10.43 9.23
CA TYR A 225 5.37 -9.53 10.34
C TYR A 225 4.02 -8.84 10.18
N LYS A 226 3.67 -8.42 8.96
CA LYS A 226 2.39 -7.76 8.64
C LYS A 226 1.33 -8.71 8.08
N LEU A 227 1.59 -10.00 8.10
CA LEU A 227 0.70 -10.98 7.49
C LEU A 227 -0.73 -10.93 8.03
N PRO A 228 -0.99 -10.86 9.36
CA PRO A 228 -2.34 -10.79 9.90
C PRO A 228 -3.17 -9.63 9.34
N ASP A 229 -2.57 -8.43 9.25
CA ASP A 229 -3.20 -7.23 8.71
C ASP A 229 -3.44 -7.32 7.19
N GLN A 230 -2.45 -7.80 6.45
CA GLN A 230 -2.55 -7.86 4.98
C GLN A 230 -3.56 -8.89 4.48
N MET A 231 -3.76 -9.99 5.22
CA MET A 231 -4.80 -10.98 4.92
C MET A 231 -6.20 -10.35 5.04
N LEU A 232 -6.40 -9.52 6.07
CA LEU A 232 -7.65 -8.82 6.33
C LEU A 232 -7.98 -7.80 5.23
N GLY A 233 -6.98 -7.12 4.69
CA GLY A 233 -7.14 -5.97 3.81
C GLY A 233 -8.01 -6.20 2.56
N VAL A 234 -8.09 -7.43 2.04
CA VAL A 234 -8.94 -7.79 0.88
C VAL A 234 -10.36 -8.09 1.31
N ILE A 235 -10.53 -8.75 2.46
CA ILE A 235 -11.82 -9.25 2.97
C ILE A 235 -12.61 -8.18 3.73
N ALA A 236 -11.93 -7.22 4.35
CA ALA A 236 -12.57 -6.24 5.22
C ALA A 236 -13.71 -5.46 4.53
N GLY A 237 -13.50 -4.99 3.31
CA GLY A 237 -14.52 -4.23 2.57
C GLY A 237 -15.79 -5.06 2.31
N PRO A 238 -15.70 -6.21 1.65
CA PRO A 238 -16.82 -7.14 1.48
C PRO A 238 -17.48 -7.53 2.81
N PHE A 239 -16.70 -7.82 3.84
CA PHE A 239 -17.21 -8.18 5.17
C PHE A 239 -18.12 -7.09 5.77
N TYR A 240 -17.78 -5.81 5.61
CA TYR A 240 -18.62 -4.72 6.10
C TYR A 240 -19.98 -4.69 5.41
N ILE A 241 -20.01 -4.93 4.09
CA ILE A 241 -21.26 -5.02 3.33
C ILE A 241 -22.09 -6.22 3.78
N ASP A 242 -21.47 -7.40 3.91
CA ASP A 242 -22.16 -8.64 4.30
C ASP A 242 -22.70 -8.60 5.74
N THR A 243 -22.08 -7.79 6.61
CA THR A 243 -22.56 -7.54 7.98
C THR A 243 -23.57 -6.40 8.10
N GLY A 244 -23.97 -5.79 6.96
CA GLY A 244 -25.08 -4.86 6.87
C GLY A 244 -24.74 -3.38 7.05
N TYR A 245 -23.45 -3.00 7.08
CA TYR A 245 -23.06 -1.59 7.17
C TYR A 245 -23.24 -0.88 5.83
N SER A 246 -23.80 0.31 5.88
CA SER A 246 -23.94 1.18 4.72
C SER A 246 -22.59 1.72 4.23
N LYS A 247 -22.50 2.07 2.94
CA LYS A 247 -21.33 2.71 2.37
C LYS A 247 -20.94 4.01 3.10
N ALA A 248 -21.92 4.77 3.59
CA ALA A 248 -21.68 5.99 4.34
C ALA A 248 -21.05 5.71 5.71
N GLU A 249 -21.51 4.69 6.43
CA GLU A 249 -20.90 4.25 7.69
C GLU A 249 -19.48 3.73 7.45
N ILE A 250 -19.27 2.93 6.41
CA ILE A 250 -17.94 2.45 6.03
C ILE A 250 -16.98 3.62 5.73
N ALA A 251 -17.46 4.63 4.97
CA ALA A 251 -16.69 5.83 4.67
C ALA A 251 -16.30 6.60 5.94
N THR A 252 -17.28 6.80 6.83
CA THR A 252 -17.07 7.56 8.07
C THR A 252 -16.17 6.82 9.04
N VAL A 253 -16.49 5.57 9.37
CA VAL A 253 -15.79 4.82 10.42
C VAL A 253 -14.46 4.27 9.91
N SER A 254 -14.46 3.55 8.77
CA SER A 254 -13.24 2.90 8.29
C SER A 254 -12.25 3.88 7.67
N LYS A 255 -12.71 4.88 6.90
CA LYS A 255 -11.82 5.74 6.10
C LYS A 255 -11.56 7.12 6.69
N LEU A 256 -12.50 7.73 7.38
CA LEU A 256 -12.24 9.00 8.05
C LEU A 256 -11.74 8.80 9.48
N TYR A 257 -12.54 8.15 10.33
CA TYR A 257 -12.16 7.91 11.73
C TYR A 257 -10.91 7.04 11.85
N GLY A 258 -10.82 5.93 11.10
CA GLY A 258 -9.69 5.00 11.14
C GLY A 258 -8.34 5.66 10.85
N VAL A 259 -8.29 6.66 9.96
CA VAL A 259 -7.04 7.39 9.67
C VAL A 259 -6.49 8.11 10.90
N TRP A 260 -7.35 8.76 11.70
CA TRP A 260 -6.93 9.44 12.92
C TRP A 260 -6.44 8.47 13.98
N ILE A 261 -7.12 7.34 14.13
CA ILE A 261 -6.68 6.26 15.03
C ILE A 261 -5.31 5.71 14.58
N GLY A 262 -5.11 5.51 13.27
CA GLY A 262 -3.82 5.07 12.72
C GLY A 262 -2.69 6.06 13.00
N ILE A 263 -2.95 7.36 12.91
CA ILE A 263 -1.98 8.41 13.28
C ILE A 263 -1.64 8.32 14.78
N GLY A 264 -2.65 8.17 15.65
CA GLY A 264 -2.45 7.97 17.08
C GLY A 264 -1.62 6.72 17.37
N GLY A 265 -1.93 5.60 16.72
CA GLY A 265 -1.16 4.35 16.80
C GLY A 265 0.30 4.54 16.38
N ALA A 266 0.55 5.24 15.28
CA ALA A 266 1.90 5.55 14.80
C ALA A 266 2.71 6.37 15.84
N PHE A 267 2.07 7.34 16.47
CA PHE A 267 2.68 8.12 17.56
C PHE A 267 3.06 7.22 18.75
N LEU A 268 2.14 6.36 19.19
CA LEU A 268 2.40 5.40 20.27
C LEU A 268 3.51 4.41 19.90
N GLY A 269 3.58 3.98 18.64
CA GLY A 269 4.65 3.14 18.12
C GLY A 269 6.02 3.81 18.22
N GLY A 270 6.12 5.09 17.84
CA GLY A 270 7.34 5.88 17.99
C GLY A 270 7.80 6.04 19.44
N ILE A 271 6.87 6.38 20.34
CA ILE A 271 7.13 6.48 21.79
C ILE A 271 7.57 5.12 22.34
N SER A 272 6.91 4.04 21.95
CA SER A 272 7.26 2.68 22.37
C SER A 272 8.70 2.31 22.00
N VAL A 273 9.14 2.63 20.78
CA VAL A 273 10.54 2.38 20.37
C VAL A 273 11.52 3.17 21.25
N ALA A 274 11.21 4.43 21.56
CA ALA A 274 12.06 5.27 22.39
C ALA A 274 12.13 4.82 23.86
N VAL A 275 11.02 4.33 24.42
CA VAL A 275 10.93 4.01 25.85
C VAL A 275 11.24 2.53 26.13
N LEU A 276 10.65 1.61 25.33
CA LEU A 276 10.74 0.16 25.56
C LEU A 276 11.84 -0.50 24.72
N GLY A 277 12.38 0.23 23.74
CA GLY A 277 13.30 -0.28 22.74
C GLY A 277 12.63 -1.06 21.61
N LEU A 278 13.38 -1.26 20.54
CA LEU A 278 12.88 -1.81 19.26
C LEU A 278 12.31 -3.23 19.42
N LYS A 279 12.99 -4.11 20.15
CA LYS A 279 12.59 -5.53 20.29
C LYS A 279 11.22 -5.71 20.95
N ARG A 280 10.99 -5.02 22.09
CA ARG A 280 9.70 -5.05 22.80
C ARG A 280 8.59 -4.41 21.97
N SER A 281 8.92 -3.33 21.25
CA SER A 281 7.97 -2.66 20.37
C SER A 281 7.57 -3.54 19.18
N LEU A 282 8.51 -4.33 18.60
CA LEU A 282 8.18 -5.33 17.58
C LEU A 282 7.22 -6.41 18.13
N LEU A 283 7.46 -6.89 19.34
CA LEU A 283 6.57 -7.87 19.97
C LEU A 283 5.16 -7.29 20.17
N LEU A 284 5.06 -6.09 20.77
CA LEU A 284 3.79 -5.43 21.00
C LEU A 284 3.05 -5.11 19.68
N GLY A 285 3.76 -4.64 18.66
CA GLY A 285 3.19 -4.36 17.34
C GLY A 285 2.66 -5.61 16.67
N GLY A 286 3.42 -6.71 16.68
CA GLY A 286 2.99 -8.00 16.11
C GLY A 286 1.78 -8.58 16.84
N LEU A 287 1.78 -8.57 18.18
CA LEU A 287 0.62 -8.97 18.99
C LEU A 287 -0.59 -8.07 18.74
N GLY A 288 -0.39 -6.76 18.64
CA GLY A 288 -1.45 -5.80 18.31
C GLY A 288 -2.12 -6.11 16.98
N LEU A 289 -1.33 -6.34 15.91
CA LEU A 289 -1.86 -6.72 14.60
C LEU A 289 -2.65 -8.05 14.64
N ALA A 290 -2.20 -9.02 15.41
CA ALA A 290 -2.90 -10.29 15.53
C ALA A 290 -4.19 -10.16 16.34
N LEU A 291 -4.13 -9.52 17.51
CA LEU A 291 -5.26 -9.39 18.42
C LEU A 291 -6.36 -8.47 17.85
N SER A 292 -6.00 -7.48 17.00
CA SER A 292 -7.00 -6.64 16.34
C SER A 292 -7.95 -7.46 15.44
N ASN A 293 -7.49 -8.59 14.88
CA ASN A 293 -8.33 -9.49 14.10
C ASN A 293 -9.43 -10.17 14.94
N LEU A 294 -9.23 -10.34 16.25
CA LEU A 294 -10.28 -10.82 17.15
C LEU A 294 -11.39 -9.78 17.37
N LEU A 295 -11.12 -8.49 17.16
CA LEU A 295 -12.17 -7.47 17.16
C LEU A 295 -13.05 -7.56 15.90
N TYR A 296 -12.50 -8.03 14.77
CA TYR A 296 -13.31 -8.38 13.61
C TYR A 296 -14.16 -9.64 13.85
N LEU A 297 -13.65 -10.61 14.60
CA LEU A 297 -14.46 -11.73 15.08
C LEU A 297 -15.61 -11.23 15.96
N LEU A 298 -15.34 -10.31 16.90
CA LEU A 298 -16.37 -9.69 17.72
C LEU A 298 -17.43 -8.99 16.85
N MET A 299 -17.00 -8.24 15.84
CA MET A 299 -17.89 -7.59 14.88
C MET A 299 -18.71 -8.61 14.08
N ALA A 300 -18.15 -9.77 13.70
CA ALA A 300 -18.89 -10.84 13.03
C ALA A 300 -19.97 -11.47 13.90
N LEU A 301 -19.75 -11.49 15.22
CA LEU A 301 -20.73 -11.97 16.20
C LEU A 301 -21.84 -10.93 16.52
N HIS A 302 -21.62 -9.65 16.21
CA HIS A 302 -22.54 -8.55 16.43
C HIS A 302 -22.76 -7.75 15.13
N PRO A 303 -23.37 -8.36 14.08
CA PRO A 303 -23.54 -7.74 12.79
C PRO A 303 -24.48 -6.52 12.88
N GLY A 304 -24.11 -5.43 12.19
CA GLY A 304 -24.88 -4.18 12.16
C GLY A 304 -24.67 -3.27 13.38
N GLU A 305 -23.96 -3.72 14.41
CA GLU A 305 -23.74 -2.93 15.62
C GLU A 305 -22.58 -1.92 15.44
N THR A 306 -22.88 -0.63 15.44
CA THR A 306 -21.90 0.45 15.21
C THR A 306 -20.73 0.40 16.21
N TRP A 307 -21.00 0.07 17.47
CA TRP A 307 -19.93 -0.01 18.49
C TRP A 307 -18.89 -1.10 18.17
N ALA A 308 -19.34 -2.25 17.66
CA ALA A 308 -18.46 -3.35 17.27
C ALA A 308 -17.60 -2.97 16.06
N PHE A 309 -18.19 -2.24 15.11
CA PHE A 309 -17.45 -1.70 13.97
C PHE A 309 -16.40 -0.68 14.40
N VAL A 310 -16.76 0.28 15.25
CA VAL A 310 -15.82 1.28 15.77
C VAL A 310 -14.70 0.61 16.57
N ALA A 311 -15.00 -0.40 17.39
CA ALA A 311 -14.00 -1.15 18.15
C ALA A 311 -13.02 -1.90 17.20
N ALA A 312 -13.52 -2.58 16.18
CA ALA A 312 -12.70 -3.30 15.20
C ALA A 312 -11.78 -2.33 14.45
N ILE A 313 -12.31 -1.20 13.94
CA ILE A 313 -11.52 -0.19 13.23
C ILE A 313 -10.50 0.49 14.14
N SER A 314 -10.85 0.73 15.41
CA SER A 314 -9.91 1.32 16.39
C SER A 314 -8.73 0.40 16.67
N GLY A 315 -9.00 -0.87 16.93
CA GLY A 315 -7.95 -1.86 17.17
C GLY A 315 -7.05 -2.07 15.96
N ASP A 316 -7.65 -2.26 14.79
CA ASP A 316 -6.95 -2.53 13.54
C ASP A 316 -6.06 -1.36 13.10
N ASN A 317 -6.63 -0.17 12.92
CA ASN A 317 -5.85 1.00 12.48
C ASN A 317 -4.85 1.45 13.53
N GLY A 318 -5.18 1.33 14.84
CA GLY A 318 -4.25 1.63 15.91
C GLY A 318 -3.04 0.68 15.91
N ALA A 319 -3.30 -0.62 15.81
CA ALA A 319 -2.25 -1.64 15.70
C ALA A 319 -1.41 -1.49 14.42
N LEU A 320 -2.07 -1.22 13.28
CA LEU A 320 -1.40 -1.01 11.99
C LEU A 320 -0.48 0.23 12.04
N GLY A 321 -0.97 1.35 12.60
CA GLY A 321 -0.16 2.56 12.77
C GLY A 321 1.04 2.32 13.67
N PHE A 322 0.83 1.69 14.83
CA PHE A 322 1.88 1.33 15.79
C PHE A 322 2.93 0.42 15.14
N ALA A 323 2.51 -0.74 14.63
CA ALA A 323 3.39 -1.74 14.03
C ALA A 323 4.12 -1.21 12.79
N GLY A 324 3.46 -0.34 12.02
CA GLY A 324 4.04 0.31 10.83
C GLY A 324 5.28 1.12 11.16
N VAL A 325 5.21 2.01 12.16
CA VAL A 325 6.36 2.84 12.58
C VAL A 325 7.47 1.98 13.18
N VAL A 326 7.13 0.99 13.99
CA VAL A 326 8.10 0.06 14.59
C VAL A 326 8.82 -0.75 13.50
N LEU A 327 8.10 -1.24 12.51
CA LEU A 327 8.69 -1.97 11.38
C LEU A 327 9.59 -1.07 10.53
N ILE A 328 9.19 0.18 10.27
CA ILE A 328 10.02 1.17 9.57
C ILE A 328 11.36 1.36 10.30
N ALA A 329 11.31 1.54 11.63
CA ALA A 329 12.53 1.67 12.44
C ALA A 329 13.43 0.42 12.33
N PHE A 330 12.83 -0.77 12.38
CA PHE A 330 13.55 -2.04 12.22
C PHE A 330 14.19 -2.16 10.83
N LEU A 331 13.43 -1.94 9.77
CA LEU A 331 13.93 -2.02 8.39
C LEU A 331 15.05 -1.01 8.13
N SER A 332 14.92 0.20 8.67
CA SER A 332 15.96 1.24 8.56
C SER A 332 17.27 0.80 9.21
N GLY A 333 17.20 0.11 10.36
CA GLY A 333 18.36 -0.45 11.04
C GLY A 333 19.06 -1.60 10.28
N LEU A 334 18.34 -2.29 9.38
CA LEU A 334 18.89 -3.37 8.56
C LEU A 334 19.62 -2.86 7.31
N THR A 335 19.36 -1.62 6.88
CA THR A 335 19.94 -1.08 5.64
C THR A 335 21.38 -0.61 5.84
N SER A 336 22.23 -0.76 4.80
CA SER A 336 23.57 -0.16 4.81
C SER A 336 23.52 1.31 4.38
N ARG A 337 24.47 2.11 4.86
CA ARG A 337 24.61 3.51 4.44
C ARG A 337 24.90 3.66 2.94
N GLU A 338 25.56 2.67 2.34
CA GLU A 338 25.94 2.67 0.92
C GLU A 338 24.74 2.40 0.00
N TYR A 339 23.79 1.53 0.42
CA TYR A 339 22.64 1.08 -0.38
C TYR A 339 21.31 1.38 0.29
N THR A 340 21.22 2.40 1.15
CA THR A 340 20.07 2.68 2.01
C THR A 340 18.74 2.66 1.25
N ALA A 341 18.61 3.42 0.17
CA ALA A 341 17.37 3.53 -0.60
C ALA A 341 16.96 2.20 -1.24
N THR A 342 17.91 1.52 -1.89
CA THR A 342 17.64 0.27 -2.61
C THR A 342 17.33 -0.88 -1.65
N GLN A 343 18.12 -1.07 -0.59
CA GLN A 343 17.87 -2.11 0.40
C GLN A 343 16.57 -1.87 1.15
N TYR A 344 16.28 -0.63 1.54
CA TYR A 344 15.01 -0.29 2.20
C TYR A 344 13.81 -0.58 1.28
N ALA A 345 13.86 -0.15 0.03
CA ALA A 345 12.80 -0.42 -0.94
C ALA A 345 12.58 -1.93 -1.16
N LEU A 346 13.65 -2.72 -1.26
CA LEU A 346 13.58 -4.17 -1.39
C LEU A 346 12.97 -4.83 -0.14
N LEU A 347 13.39 -4.42 1.05
CA LEU A 347 12.84 -4.94 2.31
C LEU A 347 11.35 -4.60 2.46
N VAL A 348 10.94 -3.38 2.12
CA VAL A 348 9.53 -2.97 2.13
C VAL A 348 8.71 -3.76 1.11
N SER A 349 9.23 -3.99 -0.10
CA SER A 349 8.56 -4.81 -1.12
C SER A 349 8.38 -6.24 -0.63
N LEU A 350 9.42 -6.83 -0.03
CA LEU A 350 9.37 -8.16 0.55
C LEU A 350 8.39 -8.24 1.73
N ALA A 351 8.34 -7.21 2.58
CA ALA A 351 7.39 -7.14 3.70
C ALA A 351 5.92 -7.20 3.23
N ASN A 352 5.64 -6.71 2.02
CA ASN A 352 4.28 -6.66 1.49
C ASN A 352 3.92 -7.86 0.60
N LEU A 353 4.91 -8.58 0.06
CA LEU A 353 4.71 -9.62 -0.94
C LEU A 353 3.90 -10.83 -0.41
N PRO A 354 4.26 -11.47 0.74
CA PRO A 354 3.51 -12.63 1.25
C PRO A 354 2.04 -12.32 1.53
N GLY A 355 1.76 -11.17 2.12
CA GLY A 355 0.41 -10.75 2.43
C GLY A 355 -0.44 -10.49 1.18
N LYS A 356 0.16 -10.01 0.10
CA LYS A 356 -0.56 -9.86 -1.17
C LYS A 356 -0.91 -11.21 -1.79
N PHE A 357 -0.02 -12.21 -1.72
CA PHE A 357 -0.31 -13.55 -2.18
C PHE A 357 -1.44 -14.20 -1.37
N ILE A 358 -1.33 -14.18 -0.05
CA ILE A 358 -2.33 -14.78 0.83
C ILE A 358 -3.63 -13.98 0.81
N GLY A 359 -3.56 -12.65 0.72
CA GLY A 359 -4.73 -11.80 0.53
C GLY A 359 -5.55 -12.18 -0.70
N GLY A 360 -4.90 -12.54 -1.81
CA GLY A 360 -5.58 -13.00 -3.02
C GLY A 360 -6.36 -14.29 -2.85
N VAL A 361 -5.92 -15.20 -1.96
CA VAL A 361 -6.63 -16.46 -1.66
C VAL A 361 -7.55 -16.36 -0.44
N SER A 362 -7.62 -15.22 0.23
CA SER A 362 -8.40 -15.04 1.46
C SER A 362 -9.90 -15.31 1.26
N GLY A 363 -10.47 -14.90 0.12
CA GLY A 363 -11.85 -15.21 -0.23
C GLY A 363 -12.12 -16.72 -0.33
N PHE A 364 -11.18 -17.46 -0.91
CA PHE A 364 -11.25 -18.92 -0.97
C PHE A 364 -11.24 -19.57 0.44
N LEU A 365 -10.43 -19.03 1.37
CA LEU A 365 -10.40 -19.50 2.75
C LEU A 365 -11.75 -19.29 3.45
N VAL A 366 -12.42 -18.17 3.19
CA VAL A 366 -13.73 -17.86 3.78
C VAL A 366 -14.84 -18.75 3.21
N GLU A 367 -14.93 -18.86 1.87
CA GLU A 367 -16.05 -19.51 1.18
C GLU A 367 -15.81 -21.00 0.93
N ALA A 368 -14.76 -21.34 0.19
CA ALA A 368 -14.57 -22.71 -0.32
C ALA A 368 -14.13 -23.71 0.76
N LEU A 369 -13.39 -23.28 1.77
CA LEU A 369 -13.04 -24.11 2.92
C LEU A 369 -14.15 -24.13 3.99
N GLY A 370 -15.21 -23.34 3.81
CA GLY A 370 -16.32 -23.29 4.75
C GLY A 370 -15.98 -22.68 6.12
N TRP A 371 -14.89 -21.95 6.22
CA TRP A 371 -14.47 -21.34 7.50
C TRP A 371 -15.37 -20.17 7.90
N GLY A 372 -16.03 -19.54 6.95
CA GLY A 372 -16.75 -18.29 7.15
C GLY A 372 -15.82 -17.16 7.61
N TYR A 373 -16.38 -16.01 7.85
CA TYR A 373 -15.60 -14.84 8.34
C TYR A 373 -14.97 -15.11 9.71
N SER A 374 -15.73 -15.75 10.65
CA SER A 374 -15.23 -16.01 12.01
C SER A 374 -14.00 -16.91 12.01
N GLY A 375 -14.01 -18.01 11.26
CA GLY A 375 -12.86 -18.91 11.14
C GLY A 375 -11.67 -18.22 10.48
N PHE A 376 -11.92 -17.40 9.46
CA PHE A 376 -10.87 -16.63 8.80
C PHE A 376 -10.19 -15.63 9.75
N PHE A 377 -10.93 -14.91 10.60
CA PHE A 377 -10.34 -13.95 11.55
C PHE A 377 -9.51 -14.66 12.63
N VAL A 378 -9.95 -15.84 13.10
CA VAL A 378 -9.15 -16.67 14.01
C VAL A 378 -7.86 -17.13 13.33
N PHE A 379 -7.94 -17.64 12.10
CA PHE A 379 -6.77 -18.06 11.34
C PHE A 379 -5.80 -16.89 11.10
N SER A 380 -6.32 -15.72 10.73
CA SER A 380 -5.51 -14.51 10.54
C SER A 380 -4.80 -14.10 11.84
N CYS A 381 -5.49 -14.14 12.99
CA CYS A 381 -4.87 -13.92 14.29
C CYS A 381 -3.74 -14.92 14.56
N LEU A 382 -3.96 -16.22 14.32
CA LEU A 382 -2.96 -17.26 14.55
C LEU A 382 -1.78 -17.20 13.57
N SER A 383 -1.91 -16.54 12.44
CA SER A 383 -0.84 -16.37 11.45
C SER A 383 0.38 -15.60 11.97
N ILE A 384 0.27 -14.92 13.12
CA ILE A 384 1.40 -14.27 13.81
C ILE A 384 2.36 -15.27 14.47
N ILE A 385 1.92 -16.49 14.77
CA ILE A 385 2.69 -17.46 15.56
C ILE A 385 4.08 -17.73 14.97
N PRO A 386 4.24 -18.01 13.66
CA PRO A 386 5.58 -18.17 13.07
C PRO A 386 6.46 -16.93 13.25
N THR A 387 5.87 -15.74 13.16
CA THR A 387 6.59 -14.48 13.35
C THR A 387 7.09 -14.32 14.79
N LEU A 388 6.29 -14.72 15.79
CA LEU A 388 6.71 -14.70 17.19
C LEU A 388 7.85 -15.68 17.47
N PHE A 389 7.83 -16.87 16.88
CA PHE A 389 8.96 -17.82 16.96
C PHE A 389 10.23 -17.24 16.33
N LEU A 390 10.12 -16.62 15.15
CA LEU A 390 11.25 -15.95 14.52
C LEU A 390 11.78 -14.79 15.35
N LEU A 391 10.88 -13.99 15.93
CA LEU A 391 11.27 -12.89 16.83
C LEU A 391 11.98 -13.39 18.08
N ALA A 392 11.49 -14.47 18.68
CA ALA A 392 12.14 -15.10 19.84
C ALA A 392 13.55 -15.61 19.49
N TRP A 393 13.71 -16.20 18.30
CA TRP A 393 15.00 -16.64 17.80
C TRP A 393 15.95 -15.46 17.51
N LEU A 394 15.41 -14.37 16.93
CA LEU A 394 16.13 -13.15 16.64
C LEU A 394 16.46 -12.33 17.90
N TRP A 395 15.75 -12.54 19.01
CA TRP A 395 15.81 -11.70 20.22
C TRP A 395 17.23 -11.47 20.75
N ARG A 396 18.09 -12.51 20.69
CA ARG A 396 19.47 -12.44 21.13
C ARG A 396 20.45 -11.98 20.06
N ARG A 397 19.98 -11.84 18.79
CA ARG A 397 20.79 -11.55 17.62
C ARG A 397 20.58 -10.17 17.04
N ILE A 398 19.46 -9.53 17.40
CA ILE A 398 19.18 -8.12 17.12
C ILE A 398 19.68 -7.34 18.36
N ASP A 399 20.98 -7.20 18.53
CA ASP A 399 21.50 -6.22 19.50
C ASP A 399 21.62 -4.87 18.83
N PRO A 400 21.37 -3.74 19.56
CA PRO A 400 21.71 -2.42 19.04
C PRO A 400 23.22 -2.44 18.72
N PRO A 401 23.66 -1.77 17.63
CA PRO A 401 25.08 -1.58 17.43
C PRO A 401 25.65 -0.99 18.71
N ALA A 402 26.68 -1.64 19.26
CA ALA A 402 27.38 -1.13 20.42
C ALA A 402 27.72 0.33 20.11
N GLU A 403 27.26 1.25 20.95
CA GLU A 403 27.73 2.62 20.91
C GLU A 403 29.25 2.55 20.92
N SER A 404 29.86 2.88 19.79
CA SER A 404 31.30 3.09 19.74
C SER A 404 31.59 4.26 20.66
N SER A 405 31.94 3.96 21.90
CA SER A 405 32.58 4.90 22.81
C SER A 405 33.81 5.42 22.10
N ALA A 406 33.74 6.64 21.60
CA ALA A 406 34.89 7.54 21.36
C ALA A 406 34.40 8.98 21.42
#